data_3b82cf24ddae19ded20cee8b84dac244
#
_entry.id   3b82cf24ddae19ded20cee8b84dac244
#
_cell.length_a   1.000
_cell.length_b   1.000
_cell.length_c   1.000
_cell.angle_alpha   90.00
_cell.angle_beta   90.00
_cell.angle_gamma   90.00
#
_symmetry.space_group_name_H-M   'P 1'
#
loop_
_entity.id
_entity.type
_entity.pdbx_description
1 polymer ?
#
loop_
_entity_poly.entity_id
_entity_poly.type
_entity_poly.pdbx_seq_one_letter_code
_entity_poly.pdbx_strand_id
1 'polypeptide(L)'
;MYFCHEFQYHFVLKNYFSSEFKLGVLGGGQLGRMLLAETQKFDVFTCVLDASPDAPCADICQEFHQGDLLDFETVYNFGKKVDLLTIEIENVNIDALDRLEKEGHTIYP
;
A
#
# COMPACT_ATOMS: atom_id res chain seq x y z
N MET A 1 11.60 -2.18 -14.64
CA MET A 1 11.02 -0.90 -14.25
C MET A 1 11.83 -0.29 -13.11
N TYR A 2 12.27 0.94 -13.27
CA TYR A 2 13.17 1.59 -12.31
C TYR A 2 12.59 1.69 -10.90
N PHE A 3 11.34 2.13 -10.81
CA PHE A 3 10.63 2.26 -9.55
C PHE A 3 10.63 0.94 -8.76
N CYS A 4 10.31 -0.15 -9.43
CA CYS A 4 10.23 -1.44 -8.77
C CYS A 4 11.58 -1.91 -8.24
N HIS A 5 12.67 -1.60 -8.95
CA HIS A 5 13.99 -2.02 -8.54
C HIS A 5 14.41 -1.39 -7.21
N GLU A 6 14.31 -0.06 -7.11
CA GLU A 6 14.66 0.63 -5.88
C GLU A 6 13.72 0.29 -4.75
N PHE A 7 12.43 0.22 -5.06
CA PHE A 7 11.42 -0.10 -4.07
C PHE A 7 11.66 -1.47 -3.45
N GLN A 8 11.95 -2.46 -4.26
CA GLN A 8 12.24 -3.81 -3.77
C GLN A 8 13.46 -3.84 -2.88
N TYR A 9 14.50 -3.11 -3.22
CA TYR A 9 15.71 -3.08 -2.42
C TYR A 9 15.44 -2.55 -1.01
N HIS A 10 14.80 -1.40 -0.91
CA HIS A 10 14.45 -0.82 0.37
C HIS A 10 13.52 -1.71 1.16
N PHE A 11 12.58 -2.31 0.49
CA PHE A 11 11.59 -3.16 1.12
C PHE A 11 12.23 -4.38 1.75
N VAL A 12 13.11 -5.03 1.01
CA VAL A 12 13.81 -6.21 1.51
C VAL A 12 14.61 -5.86 2.77
N LEU A 13 15.33 -4.75 2.75
CA LEU A 13 16.11 -4.33 3.90
C LEU A 13 15.22 -4.09 5.13
N LYS A 14 14.12 -3.40 4.96
CA LYS A 14 13.20 -3.14 6.07
C LYS A 14 12.53 -4.42 6.54
N ASN A 15 12.04 -5.23 5.64
CA ASN A 15 11.32 -6.44 5.96
C ASN A 15 12.21 -7.49 6.61
N TYR A 16 13.48 -7.49 6.27
CA TYR A 16 14.45 -8.42 6.85
C TYR A 16 14.51 -8.28 8.37
N PHE A 17 14.32 -7.09 8.88
CA PHE A 17 14.44 -6.80 10.29
C PHE A 17 13.10 -6.66 11.02
N SER A 18 11.99 -6.87 10.34
CA SER A 18 10.68 -6.71 10.95
C SER A 18 9.69 -7.73 10.41
N SER A 19 9.32 -8.70 11.25
CA SER A 19 8.30 -9.68 10.89
C SER A 19 6.88 -9.09 10.93
N GLU A 20 6.74 -7.89 11.49
CA GLU A 20 5.45 -7.22 11.61
C GLU A 20 5.26 -6.12 10.57
N PHE A 21 6.19 -5.98 9.66
CA PHE A 21 6.12 -4.95 8.64
C PHE A 21 4.91 -5.16 7.73
N LYS A 22 4.12 -4.08 7.58
CA LYS A 22 2.93 -4.09 6.74
C LYS A 22 3.04 -3.07 5.62
N LEU A 23 2.84 -3.52 4.39
CA LEU A 23 2.78 -2.66 3.23
C LEU A 23 1.32 -2.34 2.94
N GLY A 24 0.99 -1.05 2.84
CA GLY A 24 -0.33 -0.61 2.42
C GLY A 24 -0.30 -0.14 0.97
N VAL A 25 -1.29 -0.56 0.19
CA VAL A 25 -1.40 -0.18 -1.22
C VAL A 25 -2.74 0.53 -1.42
N LEU A 26 -2.69 1.75 -1.91
CA LEU A 26 -3.89 2.50 -2.28
C LEU A 26 -4.21 2.24 -3.74
N GLY A 27 -5.27 1.50 -3.98
CA GLY A 27 -5.67 1.08 -5.31
C GLY A 27 -5.27 -0.35 -5.61
N GLY A 28 -6.26 -1.23 -5.75
CA GLY A 28 -6.05 -2.66 -5.96
C GLY A 28 -6.20 -3.12 -7.39
N GLY A 29 -5.90 -2.26 -8.38
CA GLY A 29 -6.00 -2.59 -9.79
C GLY A 29 -4.86 -3.45 -10.30
N GLN A 30 -4.71 -3.50 -11.62
CA GLN A 30 -3.71 -4.39 -12.23
C GLN A 30 -2.27 -4.02 -11.86
N LEU A 31 -1.96 -2.74 -11.73
CA LEU A 31 -0.62 -2.33 -11.33
C LEU A 31 -0.33 -2.75 -9.90
N GLY A 32 -1.33 -2.60 -9.01
CA GLY A 32 -1.20 -3.07 -7.65
C GLY A 32 -0.99 -4.57 -7.58
N ARG A 33 -1.72 -5.32 -8.42
CA ARG A 33 -1.56 -6.78 -8.48
C ARG A 33 -0.15 -7.17 -8.93
N MET A 34 0.40 -6.45 -9.91
CA MET A 34 1.77 -6.70 -10.35
C MET A 34 2.78 -6.42 -9.23
N LEU A 35 2.56 -5.36 -8.47
CA LEU A 35 3.41 -5.06 -7.31
C LEU A 35 3.32 -6.17 -6.27
N LEU A 36 2.14 -6.65 -5.96
CA LEU A 36 1.96 -7.71 -4.96
C LEU A 36 2.60 -9.02 -5.39
N ALA A 37 2.60 -9.31 -6.69
CA ALA A 37 3.28 -10.50 -7.20
C ALA A 37 4.77 -10.48 -6.85
N GLU A 38 5.37 -9.28 -6.83
CA GLU A 38 6.76 -9.15 -6.43
C GLU A 38 6.94 -9.23 -4.91
N THR A 39 6.07 -8.54 -4.15
CA THR A 39 6.23 -8.51 -2.70
C THR A 39 5.98 -9.87 -2.05
N GLN A 40 5.16 -10.71 -2.67
CA GLN A 40 4.91 -12.07 -2.16
C GLN A 40 6.17 -12.91 -2.12
N LYS A 41 7.14 -12.62 -2.97
CA LYS A 41 8.42 -13.34 -2.98
C LYS A 41 9.22 -13.11 -1.70
N PHE A 42 8.88 -12.10 -0.93
CA PHE A 42 9.59 -11.74 0.29
C PHE A 42 8.72 -11.94 1.54
N ASP A 43 7.60 -12.61 1.41
CA ASP A 43 6.66 -12.86 2.51
C ASP A 43 6.20 -11.57 3.20
N VAL A 44 6.01 -10.52 2.43
CA VAL A 44 5.59 -9.23 2.96
C VAL A 44 4.08 -9.24 3.20
N PHE A 45 3.68 -8.81 4.40
CA PHE A 45 2.26 -8.66 4.71
C PHE A 45 1.72 -7.44 3.97
N THR A 46 0.76 -7.63 3.09
CA THR A 46 0.20 -6.56 2.27
C THR A 46 -1.26 -6.29 2.60
N CYS A 47 -1.58 -5.00 2.72
CA CYS A 47 -2.94 -4.51 2.92
C CYS A 47 -3.30 -3.66 1.73
N VAL A 48 -4.49 -3.83 1.19
CA VAL A 48 -4.93 -3.06 0.00
C VAL A 48 -6.24 -2.36 0.31
N LEU A 49 -6.34 -1.11 -0.11
CA LEU A 49 -7.58 -0.33 -0.05
C LEU A 49 -8.03 -0.02 -1.46
N ASP A 50 -9.26 -0.39 -1.80
CA ASP A 50 -9.86 -0.09 -3.10
C ASP A 50 -11.37 0.05 -2.93
N ALA A 51 -11.98 0.82 -3.82
CA ALA A 51 -13.43 1.05 -3.77
C ALA A 51 -14.22 -0.17 -4.25
N SER A 52 -13.63 -1.00 -5.10
CA SER A 52 -14.30 -2.17 -5.67
C SER A 52 -14.01 -3.43 -4.88
N PRO A 53 -15.02 -4.19 -4.45
CA PRO A 53 -14.79 -5.47 -3.78
C PRO A 53 -14.19 -6.52 -4.71
N ASP A 54 -14.28 -6.29 -6.03
CA ASP A 54 -13.76 -7.21 -7.04
C ASP A 54 -12.42 -6.75 -7.61
N ALA A 55 -11.71 -5.87 -6.90
CA ALA A 55 -10.42 -5.38 -7.36
C ALA A 55 -9.44 -6.52 -7.59
N PRO A 56 -8.57 -6.42 -8.61
CA PRO A 56 -7.62 -7.49 -8.92
C PRO A 56 -6.73 -7.95 -7.76
N CYS A 57 -6.47 -7.08 -6.80
CA CYS A 57 -5.65 -7.44 -5.64
C CYS A 57 -6.43 -8.11 -4.52
N ALA A 58 -7.75 -8.14 -4.58
CA ALA A 58 -8.56 -8.57 -3.44
C ALA A 58 -8.29 -10.01 -3.02
N ASP A 59 -7.90 -10.86 -3.95
CA ASP A 59 -7.67 -12.28 -3.69
C ASP A 59 -6.20 -12.63 -3.42
N ILE A 60 -5.28 -11.70 -3.58
CA ILE A 60 -3.86 -12.00 -3.41
C ILE A 60 -3.19 -11.24 -2.26
N CYS A 61 -3.84 -10.24 -1.70
CA CYS A 61 -3.31 -9.55 -0.51
C CYS A 61 -3.71 -10.30 0.75
N GLN A 62 -2.99 -10.04 1.84
CA GLN A 62 -3.32 -10.64 3.13
C GLN A 62 -4.54 -9.97 3.76
N GLU A 63 -4.73 -8.69 3.51
CA GLU A 63 -5.83 -7.93 4.08
C GLU A 63 -6.37 -6.96 3.05
N PHE A 64 -7.67 -7.07 2.74
CA PHE A 64 -8.31 -6.20 1.77
C PHE A 64 -9.37 -5.35 2.47
N HIS A 65 -9.32 -4.05 2.21
CA HIS A 65 -10.30 -3.10 2.73
C HIS A 65 -11.03 -2.45 1.56
N GLN A 66 -12.34 -2.51 1.61
CA GLN A 66 -13.17 -1.81 0.64
C GLN A 66 -13.48 -0.42 1.19
N GLY A 67 -13.20 0.61 0.41
CA GLY A 67 -13.50 1.98 0.85
C GLY A 67 -13.22 2.99 -0.25
N ASP A 68 -13.70 4.20 -0.04
CA ASP A 68 -13.56 5.29 -0.99
C ASP A 68 -12.18 5.94 -0.86
N LEU A 69 -11.40 5.84 -1.92
CA LEU A 69 -10.05 6.40 -1.95
C LEU A 69 -10.05 7.94 -1.93
N LEU A 70 -11.19 8.57 -2.16
CA LEU A 70 -11.33 10.01 -2.09
C LEU A 70 -11.82 10.50 -0.73
N ASP A 71 -12.16 9.59 0.17
CA ASP A 71 -12.61 9.94 1.51
C ASP A 71 -11.42 10.08 2.47
N PHE A 72 -11.32 11.23 3.12
CA PHE A 72 -10.21 11.53 4.02
C PHE A 72 -10.07 10.49 5.14
N GLU A 73 -11.17 10.24 5.85
CA GLU A 73 -11.13 9.34 7.00
C GLU A 73 -10.73 7.92 6.59
N THR A 74 -11.27 7.45 5.48
CA THR A 74 -10.97 6.11 4.99
C THR A 74 -9.48 5.95 4.69
N VAL A 75 -8.91 6.88 3.93
CA VAL A 75 -7.49 6.83 3.56
C VAL A 75 -6.60 7.05 4.78
N TYR A 76 -6.95 8.00 5.61
CA TYR A 76 -6.17 8.31 6.80
C TYR A 76 -6.11 7.12 7.76
N ASN A 77 -7.26 6.52 8.05
CA ASN A 77 -7.31 5.38 8.96
C ASN A 77 -6.58 4.16 8.38
N PHE A 78 -6.68 3.96 7.08
CA PHE A 78 -5.95 2.87 6.42
C PHE A 78 -4.44 3.10 6.54
N GLY A 79 -3.99 4.30 6.24
CA GLY A 79 -2.57 4.62 6.27
C GLY A 79 -1.93 4.49 7.64
N LYS A 80 -2.70 4.72 8.69
CA LYS A 80 -2.19 4.60 10.06
C LYS A 80 -1.89 3.16 10.46
N LYS A 81 -2.46 2.20 9.76
CA LYS A 81 -2.32 0.78 10.09
C LYS A 81 -1.15 0.10 9.42
N VAL A 82 -0.47 0.79 8.52
CA VAL A 82 0.62 0.19 7.74
C VAL A 82 1.94 0.94 7.99
N ASP A 83 3.03 0.27 7.71
CA ASP A 83 4.36 0.83 7.93
C ASP A 83 4.86 1.63 6.73
N LEU A 84 4.46 1.22 5.54
CA LEU A 84 4.80 1.90 4.30
C LEU A 84 3.56 1.94 3.43
N LEU A 85 3.22 3.13 2.95
CA LEU A 85 2.05 3.31 2.09
C LEU A 85 2.52 3.63 0.67
N THR A 86 2.05 2.86 -0.31
CA THR A 86 2.33 3.14 -1.70
C THR A 86 1.02 3.42 -2.45
N ILE A 87 1.12 4.22 -3.50
CA ILE A 87 -0.05 4.71 -4.24
C ILE A 87 -0.01 4.16 -5.65
N GLU A 88 -1.04 3.41 -6.02
CA GLU A 88 -1.17 2.81 -7.35
C GLU A 88 -2.28 3.45 -8.18
N ILE A 89 -2.99 4.41 -7.62
CA ILE A 89 -4.09 5.10 -8.29
C ILE A 89 -3.89 6.60 -8.19
N GLU A 90 -4.29 7.32 -9.24
CA GLU A 90 -4.10 8.77 -9.27
C GLU A 90 -5.13 9.54 -8.44
N ASN A 91 -6.35 9.02 -8.37
CA ASN A 91 -7.45 9.68 -7.67
C ASN A 91 -7.52 9.20 -6.23
N VAL A 92 -6.78 9.88 -5.36
CA VAL A 92 -6.75 9.56 -3.94
C VAL A 92 -6.82 10.87 -3.15
N ASN A 93 -7.31 10.81 -1.92
CA ASN A 93 -7.42 11.99 -1.08
C ASN A 93 -6.04 12.50 -0.68
N ILE A 94 -5.64 13.60 -1.27
CA ILE A 94 -4.31 14.20 -1.08
C ILE A 94 -4.15 14.74 0.33
N ASP A 95 -5.21 15.29 0.90
CA ASP A 95 -5.15 15.85 2.26
C ASP A 95 -4.84 14.77 3.30
N ALA A 96 -5.39 13.57 3.11
CA ALA A 96 -5.11 12.45 3.99
C ALA A 96 -3.65 12.04 3.90
N LEU A 97 -3.10 11.98 2.69
CA LEU A 97 -1.70 11.64 2.49
C LEU A 97 -0.77 12.66 3.11
N ASP A 98 -1.10 13.94 2.93
CA ASP A 98 -0.32 15.02 3.51
C ASP A 98 -0.32 14.96 5.03
N ARG A 99 -1.47 14.69 5.62
CA ARG A 99 -1.59 14.55 7.07
C ARG A 99 -0.78 13.37 7.59
N LEU A 100 -0.84 12.24 6.91
CA LEU A 100 -0.08 11.05 7.28
C LEU A 100 1.42 11.33 7.24
N GLU A 101 1.88 12.00 6.19
CA GLU A 101 3.30 12.34 6.05
C GLU A 101 3.76 13.27 7.17
N LYS A 102 2.94 14.26 7.52
CA LYS A 102 3.25 15.19 8.61
C LYS A 102 3.31 14.50 9.95
N GLU A 103 2.59 13.41 10.11
CA GLU A 103 2.58 12.63 11.35
C GLU A 103 3.67 11.56 11.39
N GLY A 104 4.54 11.54 10.40
CA GLY A 104 5.69 10.64 10.38
C GLY A 104 5.50 9.33 9.67
N HIS A 105 4.38 9.14 8.99
CA HIS A 105 4.15 7.92 8.21
C HIS A 105 4.89 7.99 6.88
N THR A 106 5.42 6.86 6.45
CA THR A 106 6.19 6.78 5.21
C THR A 106 5.29 6.51 4.02
N ILE A 107 5.38 7.38 3.02
CA ILE A 107 4.61 7.25 1.78
C ILE A 107 5.60 7.17 0.62
N TYR A 108 5.42 6.18 -0.25
CA TYR A 108 6.29 5.95 -1.41
C TYR A 108 5.43 5.76 -2.65
N PRO A 109 5.74 6.32 -3.75
CA PRO A 109 6.75 7.34 -4.05
C PRO A 109 6.43 8.70 -3.55
#